data_e77caa045058a096ce7b72181924cf28
#
_entry.id   e77caa045058a096ce7b72181924cf28
#
_cell.length_a   1.000
_cell.length_b   1.000
_cell.length_c   1.000
_cell.angle_alpha   90.00
_cell.angle_beta   90.00
_cell.angle_gamma   90.00
#
_symmetry.space_group_name_H-M   'P 1'
#
loop_
_entity.id
_entity.type
_entity.pdbx_description
1 polymer ?
#
loop_
_entity_poly.entity_id
_entity_poly.type
_entity_poly.pdbx_seq_one_letter_code
_entity_poly.pdbx_strand_id
1 'polypeptide(L)'
;MKFNRKGFTLIELLAVVVILLTISVIAVSSITAAIERNKKKQDDMKKTVIVGYAKVYYSDHRNNYRDVTSGCILLGQLDLTENESTDSNGDKFIGGVRFKNSGLTFEYDDSCQ
;
A
#
# COMPACT_ATOMS: atom_id res chain seq x y z
N MET A 1 14.76 -52.73 9.69
CA MET A 1 14.04 -52.42 10.91
C MET A 1 12.56 -52.41 10.62
N LYS A 2 11.82 -53.20 11.34
CA LYS A 2 10.37 -53.25 11.18
C LYS A 2 9.72 -52.34 12.21
N PHE A 3 9.01 -51.38 11.77
CA PHE A 3 8.23 -50.53 12.65
C PHE A 3 6.89 -51.20 12.95
N ASN A 4 6.50 -51.15 14.21
CA ASN A 4 5.19 -51.59 14.61
C ASN A 4 4.21 -50.50 14.24
N ARG A 5 3.33 -50.75 13.30
CA ARG A 5 2.37 -49.75 12.77
C ARG A 5 1.45 -49.20 13.86
N LYS A 6 1.10 -49.99 14.86
CA LYS A 6 0.23 -49.55 15.93
C LYS A 6 0.90 -48.62 16.92
N GLY A 7 2.15 -48.88 17.29
CA GLY A 7 2.95 -48.02 18.15
C GLY A 7 3.48 -46.80 17.45
N PHE A 8 3.70 -46.94 16.13
CA PHE A 8 4.18 -45.88 15.29
C PHE A 8 3.20 -44.71 15.19
N THR A 9 1.93 -44.98 15.03
CA THR A 9 0.94 -43.97 14.73
C THR A 9 0.70 -42.95 15.82
N LEU A 10 0.74 -43.35 17.09
CA LEU A 10 0.35 -42.45 18.18
C LEU A 10 1.43 -41.40 18.49
N ILE A 11 2.68 -41.84 18.67
CA ILE A 11 3.79 -40.93 18.98
C ILE A 11 4.16 -40.06 17.77
N GLU A 12 4.16 -40.66 16.61
CA GLU A 12 4.51 -39.95 15.41
C GLU A 12 3.45 -38.93 15.02
N LEU A 13 2.19 -39.27 15.19
CA LEU A 13 1.11 -38.31 14.94
C LEU A 13 1.20 -37.14 15.91
N LEU A 14 1.51 -37.39 17.15
CA LEU A 14 1.71 -36.36 18.15
C LEU A 14 2.90 -35.47 17.79
N ALA A 15 4.01 -36.04 17.39
CA ALA A 15 5.20 -35.32 16.98
C ALA A 15 4.92 -34.42 15.76
N VAL A 16 4.21 -34.94 14.78
CA VAL A 16 3.86 -34.19 13.56
C VAL A 16 2.95 -33.01 13.90
N VAL A 17 1.97 -33.21 14.77
CA VAL A 17 1.06 -32.14 15.18
C VAL A 17 1.80 -31.04 15.93
N VAL A 18 2.72 -31.40 16.82
CA VAL A 18 3.53 -30.42 17.58
C VAL A 18 4.40 -29.60 16.62
N ILE A 19 5.06 -30.26 15.68
CA ILE A 19 5.90 -29.58 14.69
C ILE A 19 5.06 -28.64 13.81
N LEU A 20 3.92 -29.09 13.35
CA LEU A 20 3.04 -28.26 12.52
C LEU A 20 2.53 -27.03 13.27
N LEU A 21 2.19 -27.19 14.54
CA LEU A 21 1.74 -26.07 15.38
C LEU A 21 2.84 -25.04 15.58
N THR A 22 4.07 -25.48 15.84
CA THR A 22 5.20 -24.55 16.03
C THR A 22 5.55 -23.80 14.75
N ILE A 23 5.56 -24.49 13.62
CA ILE A 23 5.83 -23.86 12.31
C ILE A 23 4.73 -22.87 11.94
N SER A 24 3.48 -23.22 12.20
CA SER A 24 2.33 -22.36 11.89
C SER A 24 2.38 -21.02 12.61
N VAL A 25 2.74 -21.03 13.89
CA VAL A 25 2.84 -19.81 14.68
C VAL A 25 3.93 -18.88 14.14
N ILE A 26 5.10 -19.43 13.83
CA ILE A 26 6.22 -18.65 13.29
C ILE A 26 5.88 -18.11 11.90
N ALA A 27 5.30 -18.93 11.04
CA ALA A 27 4.95 -18.54 9.68
C ALA A 27 3.92 -17.41 9.64
N VAL A 28 2.89 -17.48 10.48
CA VAL A 28 1.84 -16.45 10.54
C VAL A 28 2.42 -15.10 10.97
N SER A 29 3.28 -15.09 12.00
CA SER A 29 3.96 -13.86 12.44
C SER A 29 4.75 -13.20 11.32
N SER A 30 5.56 -13.98 10.59
CA SER A 30 6.42 -13.49 9.50
C SER A 30 5.61 -12.99 8.33
N ILE A 31 4.55 -13.69 7.98
CA ILE A 31 3.65 -13.33 6.88
C ILE A 31 2.93 -12.02 7.18
N THR A 32 2.44 -11.84 8.39
CA THR A 32 1.74 -10.62 8.80
C THR A 32 2.64 -9.40 8.66
N ALA A 33 3.88 -9.48 9.13
CA ALA A 33 4.84 -8.38 8.98
C ALA A 33 5.15 -8.08 7.52
N ALA A 34 5.29 -9.11 6.68
CA ALA A 34 5.52 -8.95 5.25
C ALA A 34 4.34 -8.31 4.54
N ILE A 35 3.13 -8.70 4.89
CA ILE A 35 1.89 -8.13 4.33
C ILE A 35 1.80 -6.63 4.66
N GLU A 36 2.08 -6.24 5.89
CA GLU A 36 2.05 -4.83 6.30
C GLU A 36 3.06 -4.00 5.53
N ARG A 37 4.28 -4.50 5.36
CA ARG A 37 5.30 -3.81 4.56
C ARG A 37 4.89 -3.67 3.11
N ASN A 38 4.31 -4.72 2.54
CA ASN A 38 3.85 -4.70 1.15
C ASN A 38 2.69 -3.71 0.95
N LYS A 39 1.77 -3.66 1.89
CA LYS A 39 0.67 -2.68 1.86
C LYS A 39 1.19 -1.25 1.88
N LYS A 40 2.16 -0.97 2.75
CA LYS A 40 2.78 0.34 2.83
C LYS A 40 3.47 0.70 1.51
N LYS A 41 4.21 -0.23 0.92
CA LYS A 41 4.86 -0.02 -0.38
C LYS A 41 3.85 0.25 -1.48
N GLN A 42 2.75 -0.50 -1.51
CA GLN A 42 1.69 -0.29 -2.49
C GLN A 42 1.07 1.09 -2.36
N ASP A 43 0.81 1.53 -1.14
CA ASP A 43 0.25 2.85 -0.89
C ASP A 43 1.21 3.95 -1.30
N ASP A 44 2.50 3.80 -1.01
CA ASP A 44 3.53 4.75 -1.42
C ASP A 44 3.64 4.83 -2.95
N MET A 45 3.56 3.68 -3.62
CA MET A 45 3.57 3.62 -5.09
C MET A 45 2.33 4.29 -5.69
N LYS A 46 1.17 4.06 -5.11
CA LYS A 46 -0.07 4.72 -5.54
C LYS A 46 0.00 6.24 -5.36
N LYS A 47 0.56 6.69 -4.24
CA LYS A 47 0.78 8.12 -4.00
C LYS A 47 1.72 8.72 -5.04
N THR A 48 2.76 7.98 -5.42
CA THR A 48 3.69 8.42 -6.48
C THR A 48 2.97 8.56 -7.82
N VAL A 49 2.09 7.63 -8.15
CA VAL A 49 1.27 7.68 -9.36
C VAL A 49 0.33 8.89 -9.32
N ILE A 50 -0.31 9.12 -8.18
CA ILE A 50 -1.19 10.28 -7.97
C ILE A 50 -0.43 11.59 -8.19
N VAL A 51 0.78 11.69 -7.65
CA VAL A 51 1.65 12.86 -7.86
C VAL A 51 1.96 13.03 -9.35
N GLY A 52 2.21 11.93 -10.06
CA GLY A 52 2.43 11.95 -11.51
C GLY A 52 1.24 12.50 -12.27
N TYR A 53 0.04 12.06 -11.94
CA TYR A 53 -1.19 12.58 -12.54
C TYR A 53 -1.37 14.08 -12.24
N ALA A 54 -1.03 14.51 -11.04
CA ALA A 54 -1.11 15.91 -10.66
C ALA A 54 -0.14 16.78 -11.46
N LYS A 55 1.05 16.28 -11.76
CA LYS A 55 2.02 16.98 -12.61
C LYS A 55 1.46 17.17 -14.02
N VAL A 56 0.83 16.14 -14.57
CA VAL A 56 0.19 16.22 -15.89
C VAL A 56 -0.97 17.21 -15.86
N TYR A 57 -1.81 17.11 -14.83
CA TYR A 57 -2.93 18.04 -14.67
C TYR A 57 -2.47 19.49 -14.59
N TYR A 58 -1.43 19.74 -13.80
CA TYR A 58 -0.83 21.07 -13.68
C TYR A 58 -0.34 21.59 -15.03
N SER A 59 0.33 20.73 -15.76
CA SER A 59 0.85 21.06 -17.08
C SER A 59 -0.27 21.39 -18.08
N ASP A 60 -1.36 20.61 -18.06
CA ASP A 60 -2.49 20.80 -18.95
C ASP A 60 -3.32 22.04 -18.59
N HIS A 61 -3.32 22.42 -17.33
CA HIS A 61 -4.08 23.56 -16.82
C HIS A 61 -3.17 24.70 -16.38
N ARG A 62 -2.03 24.84 -17.04
CA ARG A 62 -1.00 25.80 -16.67
C ARG A 62 -1.50 27.24 -16.61
N ASN A 63 -2.44 27.59 -17.45
CA ASN A 63 -3.03 28.93 -17.47
C ASN A 63 -3.77 29.28 -16.18
N ASN A 64 -4.33 28.27 -15.51
CA ASN A 64 -5.04 28.45 -14.23
C ASN A 64 -4.08 28.70 -13.07
N TYR A 65 -2.82 28.33 -13.22
CA TYR A 65 -1.80 28.41 -12.17
C TYR A 65 -0.71 29.45 -12.48
N ARG A 66 -0.94 30.29 -13.48
CA ARG A 66 0.08 31.23 -13.96
C ARG A 66 0.65 32.14 -12.86
N ASP A 67 -0.22 32.64 -11.98
CA ASP A 67 0.15 33.54 -10.90
C ASP A 67 0.17 32.85 -9.52
N VAL A 68 0.08 31.52 -9.50
CA VAL A 68 0.01 30.74 -8.28
C VAL A 68 1.36 30.06 -8.06
N THR A 69 2.03 30.39 -6.96
CA THR A 69 3.33 29.82 -6.61
C THR A 69 3.17 28.50 -5.84
N SER A 70 2.10 28.33 -5.08
CA SER A 70 1.82 27.12 -4.32
C SER A 70 0.32 26.90 -4.19
N GLY A 71 -0.07 25.66 -4.05
CA GLY A 71 -1.48 25.32 -3.88
C GLY A 71 -1.67 23.81 -3.83
N CYS A 72 -2.93 23.42 -3.85
CA CYS A 72 -3.34 22.00 -3.81
C CYS A 72 -4.11 21.64 -5.06
N ILE A 73 -3.76 20.49 -5.62
CA ILE A 73 -4.57 19.82 -6.65
C ILE A 73 -5.28 18.67 -5.95
N LEU A 74 -6.60 18.78 -5.78
CA LEU A 74 -7.38 17.79 -5.06
C LEU A 74 -7.53 16.51 -5.89
N LEU A 75 -7.65 15.37 -5.21
CA LEU A 75 -7.81 14.08 -5.89
C LEU A 75 -9.05 14.04 -6.77
N GLY A 76 -10.11 14.73 -6.39
CA GLY A 76 -11.31 14.82 -7.19
C GLY A 76 -11.15 15.55 -8.51
N GLN A 77 -10.10 16.35 -8.66
CA GLN A 77 -9.78 17.04 -9.91
C GLN A 77 -9.01 16.14 -10.88
N LEU A 78 -8.43 15.06 -10.37
CA LEU A 78 -7.69 14.10 -11.17
C LEU A 78 -8.62 13.01 -11.67
N ASP A 79 -8.40 12.55 -12.87
CA ASP A 79 -9.20 11.48 -13.48
C ASP A 79 -8.62 10.12 -13.06
N LEU A 80 -8.75 9.81 -11.77
CA LEU A 80 -8.23 8.57 -11.20
C LEU A 80 -9.28 7.46 -11.29
N THR A 81 -8.82 6.25 -11.58
CA THR A 81 -9.68 5.07 -11.46
C THR A 81 -9.95 4.77 -9.99
N GLU A 82 -10.98 3.98 -9.74
CA GLU A 82 -11.32 3.58 -8.37
C GLU A 82 -10.15 2.87 -7.68
N ASN A 83 -9.45 2.02 -8.42
CA ASN A 83 -8.29 1.30 -7.91
C ASN A 83 -7.13 2.27 -7.57
N GLU A 84 -6.92 3.29 -8.38
CA GLU A 84 -5.86 4.28 -8.15
C GLU A 84 -6.16 5.20 -6.99
N SER A 85 -7.43 5.44 -6.70
CA SER A 85 -7.87 6.32 -5.62
C SER A 85 -8.12 5.60 -4.28
N THR A 86 -7.93 4.29 -4.24
CA THR A 86 -8.18 3.46 -3.07
C THR A 86 -6.86 2.88 -2.56
N ASP A 87 -6.67 2.89 -1.24
CA ASP A 87 -5.46 2.32 -0.63
C ASP A 87 -5.54 0.80 -0.53
N SER A 88 -4.51 0.18 0.03
CA SER A 88 -4.43 -1.28 0.18
C SER A 88 -5.45 -1.83 1.17
N ASN A 89 -6.03 -1.00 2.02
CA ASN A 89 -7.05 -1.39 2.99
C ASN A 89 -8.48 -1.20 2.46
N GLY A 90 -8.63 -0.67 1.25
CA GLY A 90 -9.92 -0.41 0.65
C GLY A 90 -10.51 0.96 0.95
N ASP A 91 -9.78 1.80 1.67
CA ASP A 91 -10.19 3.16 1.99
C ASP A 91 -9.73 4.12 0.89
N LYS A 92 -10.55 5.11 0.59
CA LYS A 92 -10.18 6.10 -0.41
C LYS A 92 -9.11 7.04 0.13
N PHE A 93 -8.15 7.38 -0.71
CA PHE A 93 -7.18 8.41 -0.38
C PHE A 93 -7.88 9.75 -0.22
N ILE A 94 -7.42 10.52 0.74
CA ILE A 94 -7.95 11.86 1.02
C ILE A 94 -6.89 12.91 0.71
N GLY A 95 -7.32 14.15 0.53
CA GLY A 95 -6.43 15.26 0.28
C GLY A 95 -6.14 15.47 -1.20
N GLY A 96 -4.88 15.65 -1.51
CA GLY A 96 -4.45 15.91 -2.88
C GLY A 96 -2.95 16.00 -2.99
N VAL A 97 -2.49 16.71 -4.00
CA VAL A 97 -1.07 16.95 -4.25
C VAL A 97 -0.77 18.42 -4.07
N ARG A 98 0.13 18.72 -3.18
CA ARG A 98 0.59 20.09 -2.95
C ARG A 98 1.74 20.41 -3.90
N PHE A 99 1.63 21.50 -4.60
CA PHE A 99 2.73 22.01 -5.42
C PHE A 99 3.28 23.28 -4.82
N LYS A 100 4.57 23.49 -4.98
CA LYS A 100 5.31 24.66 -4.49
C LYS A 100 6.28 25.13 -5.56
N ASN A 101 6.80 26.32 -5.37
CA ASN A 101 7.81 26.91 -6.27
C ASN A 101 7.36 26.95 -7.72
N SER A 102 6.10 27.33 -7.94
CA SER A 102 5.50 27.47 -9.27
C SER A 102 5.54 26.16 -10.07
N GLY A 103 5.33 25.04 -9.40
CA GLY A 103 5.27 23.75 -10.04
C GLY A 103 6.59 23.01 -10.15
N LEU A 104 7.62 23.44 -9.42
CA LEU A 104 8.89 22.75 -9.39
C LEU A 104 8.88 21.55 -8.45
N THR A 105 8.07 21.60 -7.38
CA THR A 105 7.94 20.52 -6.42
C THR A 105 6.49 20.09 -6.28
N PHE A 106 6.29 18.77 -6.21
CA PHE A 106 4.99 18.15 -6.03
C PHE A 106 5.12 17.08 -4.96
N GLU A 107 4.21 17.07 -3.99
CA GLU A 107 4.17 16.01 -2.98
C GLU A 107 2.74 15.72 -2.57
N TYR A 108 2.47 14.48 -2.23
CA TYR A 108 1.17 14.07 -1.72
C TYR A 108 0.96 14.68 -0.33
N ASP A 109 -0.22 15.27 -0.10
CA ASP A 109 -0.58 15.90 1.16
C ASP A 109 -2.03 15.55 1.50
N ASP A 110 -2.23 14.76 2.54
CA ASP A 110 -3.56 14.33 2.97
C ASP A 110 -4.36 15.45 3.65
N SER A 111 -3.70 16.52 4.05
CA SER A 111 -4.36 17.71 4.62
C SER A 111 -4.80 18.72 3.56
N CYS A 112 -4.50 18.45 2.30
CA CYS A 112 -4.83 19.31 1.17
C CYS A 112 -6.34 19.42 1.00
N GLN A 113 -6.85 20.60 0.96
CA GLN A 113 -8.29 20.85 0.76
C GLN A 113 -8.55 21.88 -0.32
#